data_14fedb184868f6ca37121b2bfb7d6798
#
_entry.id   14fedb184868f6ca37121b2bfb7d6798
#
_cell.length_a   1.000
_cell.length_b   1.000
_cell.length_c   1.000
_cell.angle_alpha   90.00
_cell.angle_beta   90.00
_cell.angle_gamma   90.00
#
_symmetry.space_group_name_H-M   'P 1'
#
loop_
_entity.id
_entity.type
_entity.pdbx_description
1 polymer ?
#
loop_
_entity_poly.entity_id
_entity_poly.type
_entity_poly.pdbx_seq_one_letter_code
_entity_poly.pdbx_strand_id
1 'polypeptide(L)'
;MNCVDSVHLHLPKATPQDACFAIIAPAGAARLDPGKVSQWFAERGYRCRIFPGALQAQGYLAGPDQQRLQDLHDAFADPDIDAILCMRGGYGSMRLLDQLDFQLIRRNPKPLIGYSDITALHTALYRHAGLITFHGGMLNADLLGGKLAPTESSLLAQLGGHVRAGEQIAHPAGYAMSTVMPGVASGRLLGGNLSMLGATLGTVAELDTEGCILFIEDVNEPLYRVDRLLTQLRLAGKLAGVKGVLVGDFAGITTAALAPLLEETFGPLGVPVLAGWRSGHCDPNVCLPLGARVRLDSVQQSLVLEQDVFKA
;
A
#
# COMPACT_ATOMS: atom_id res chain seq x y z
N MET A 1 -11.18 20.35 -15.64
CA MET A 1 -10.13 19.42 -16.15
C MET A 1 -9.79 18.51 -14.99
N ASN A 2 -10.13 17.22 -15.09
CA ASN A 2 -9.99 16.26 -13.98
C ASN A 2 -8.51 15.98 -13.73
N CYS A 3 -7.99 16.37 -12.56
CA CYS A 3 -6.57 16.27 -12.21
C CYS A 3 -6.01 14.83 -12.04
N VAL A 4 -6.85 13.83 -11.84
CA VAL A 4 -6.39 12.45 -11.53
C VAL A 4 -5.90 11.67 -12.75
N ASP A 5 -6.40 11.98 -13.94
CA ASP A 5 -5.87 11.40 -15.20
C ASP A 5 -4.57 12.06 -15.68
N SER A 6 -4.07 13.09 -14.97
CA SER A 6 -2.87 13.84 -15.37
C SER A 6 -1.55 13.25 -14.85
N VAL A 7 -1.57 12.29 -13.92
CA VAL A 7 -0.34 11.65 -13.44
C VAL A 7 0.16 10.68 -14.50
N HIS A 8 1.28 11.03 -15.14
CA HIS A 8 1.96 10.12 -16.05
C HIS A 8 2.58 8.98 -15.26
N LEU A 9 2.14 7.74 -15.54
CA LEU A 9 2.64 6.56 -14.85
C LEU A 9 3.99 6.10 -15.39
N HIS A 10 4.90 5.80 -14.49
CA HIS A 10 6.18 5.15 -14.76
C HIS A 10 6.11 3.69 -14.29
N LEU A 11 5.65 2.81 -15.19
CA LEU A 11 5.47 1.40 -14.84
C LEU A 11 6.81 0.70 -14.65
N PRO A 12 7.00 -0.06 -13.55
CA PRO A 12 8.17 -0.92 -13.37
C PRO A 12 8.12 -2.13 -14.32
N LYS A 13 9.17 -2.93 -14.32
CA LYS A 13 9.15 -4.29 -14.89
C LYS A 13 8.53 -5.25 -13.89
N ALA A 14 7.88 -6.32 -14.39
CA ALA A 14 7.49 -7.43 -13.53
C ALA A 14 8.74 -8.09 -12.93
N THR A 15 8.60 -8.57 -11.70
CA THR A 15 9.70 -9.19 -10.96
C THR A 15 10.03 -10.56 -11.57
N PRO A 16 11.25 -10.81 -12.08
CA PRO A 16 11.63 -12.11 -12.65
C PRO A 16 11.72 -13.22 -11.60
N GLN A 17 11.83 -14.47 -12.04
CA GLN A 17 11.87 -15.63 -11.12
C GLN A 17 13.14 -15.68 -10.25
N ASP A 18 14.24 -15.07 -10.68
CA ASP A 18 15.51 -14.99 -9.96
C ASP A 18 15.79 -13.59 -9.39
N ALA A 19 14.73 -12.80 -9.22
CA ALA A 19 14.80 -11.41 -8.81
C ALA A 19 15.64 -11.17 -7.55
N CYS A 20 16.28 -10.01 -7.51
CA CYS A 20 16.96 -9.50 -6.33
C CYS A 20 16.11 -8.46 -5.62
N PHE A 21 15.73 -8.74 -4.40
CA PHE A 21 14.98 -7.83 -3.55
C PHE A 21 15.92 -6.97 -2.68
N ALA A 22 15.76 -5.65 -2.75
CA ALA A 22 16.32 -4.76 -1.73
C ALA A 22 15.47 -4.85 -0.46
N ILE A 23 16.11 -5.12 0.67
CA ILE A 23 15.47 -5.07 1.99
C ILE A 23 15.88 -3.76 2.64
N ILE A 24 14.92 -2.85 2.80
CA ILE A 24 15.11 -1.53 3.40
C ILE A 24 14.21 -1.35 4.63
N ALA A 25 14.58 -0.42 5.50
CA ALA A 25 13.77 -0.04 6.66
C ALA A 25 13.56 1.48 6.71
N PRO A 26 12.65 2.04 5.90
CA PRO A 26 12.46 3.49 5.84
C PRO A 26 11.74 4.07 7.06
N ALA A 27 11.28 3.23 7.99
CA ALA A 27 10.46 3.58 9.15
C ALA A 27 11.07 3.05 10.47
N GLY A 28 10.35 2.16 11.14
CA GLY A 28 10.71 1.63 12.45
C GLY A 28 11.81 0.57 12.40
N ALA A 29 12.58 0.49 13.49
CA ALA A 29 13.57 -0.55 13.69
C ALA A 29 12.91 -1.93 13.91
N ALA A 30 13.55 -2.99 13.42
CA ALA A 30 13.20 -4.36 13.76
C ALA A 30 14.48 -5.18 14.01
N ARG A 31 14.35 -6.22 14.80
CA ARG A 31 15.40 -7.22 14.90
C ARG A 31 15.35 -8.10 13.66
N LEU A 32 16.46 -8.20 12.97
CA LEU A 32 16.61 -8.98 11.76
C LEU A 32 17.71 -9.99 11.94
N ASP A 33 17.45 -11.23 11.53
CA ASP A 33 18.47 -12.24 11.34
C ASP A 33 18.79 -12.34 9.85
N PRO A 34 19.95 -11.83 9.39
CA PRO A 34 20.30 -11.83 7.97
C PRO A 34 20.31 -13.22 7.34
N GLY A 35 20.69 -14.25 8.14
CA GLY A 35 20.70 -15.64 7.69
C GLY A 35 19.29 -16.15 7.36
N LYS A 36 18.33 -15.90 8.25
CA LYS A 36 16.92 -16.26 8.01
C LYS A 36 16.32 -15.52 6.83
N VAL A 37 16.66 -14.24 6.65
CA VAL A 37 16.21 -13.48 5.49
C VAL A 37 16.73 -14.09 4.20
N SER A 38 18.05 -14.31 4.11
CA SER A 38 18.67 -14.87 2.90
C SER A 38 18.12 -16.28 2.61
N GLN A 39 17.91 -17.10 3.63
CA GLN A 39 17.32 -18.43 3.49
C GLN A 39 15.89 -18.35 2.96
N TRP A 40 15.04 -17.45 3.48
CA TRP A 40 13.65 -17.30 3.05
C TRP A 40 13.55 -16.98 1.55
N PHE A 41 14.41 -16.06 1.06
CA PHE A 41 14.46 -15.72 -0.36
C PHE A 41 15.01 -16.87 -1.21
N ALA A 42 16.10 -17.51 -0.79
CA ALA A 42 16.72 -18.61 -1.51
C ALA A 42 15.78 -19.83 -1.68
N GLU A 43 15.00 -20.17 -0.66
CA GLU A 43 13.99 -21.24 -0.72
C GLU A 43 12.90 -21.00 -1.78
N ARG A 44 12.73 -19.75 -2.20
CA ARG A 44 11.75 -19.31 -3.22
C ARG A 44 12.38 -19.00 -4.58
N GLY A 45 13.69 -19.24 -4.71
CA GLY A 45 14.44 -18.97 -5.93
C GLY A 45 14.80 -17.50 -6.13
N TYR A 46 14.63 -16.65 -5.12
CA TYR A 46 14.98 -15.23 -5.15
C TYR A 46 16.32 -14.93 -4.49
N ARG A 47 16.87 -13.77 -4.79
CA ARG A 47 18.00 -13.19 -4.09
C ARG A 47 17.55 -12.00 -3.26
N CYS A 48 18.34 -11.61 -2.25
CA CYS A 48 18.09 -10.38 -1.53
C CYS A 48 19.40 -9.67 -1.18
N ARG A 49 19.30 -8.35 -1.07
CA ARG A 49 20.34 -7.47 -0.52
C ARG A 49 19.75 -6.69 0.64
N ILE A 50 20.32 -6.89 1.83
CA ILE A 50 19.91 -6.16 3.03
C ILE A 50 20.70 -4.86 3.08
N PHE A 51 20.01 -3.72 3.07
CA PHE A 51 20.61 -2.42 3.12
C PHE A 51 20.99 -2.03 4.56
N PRO A 52 22.01 -1.16 4.76
CA PRO A 52 22.58 -0.90 6.08
C PRO A 52 21.60 -0.42 7.13
N GLY A 53 20.64 0.43 6.79
CA GLY A 53 19.61 0.92 7.73
C GLY A 53 18.67 -0.17 8.25
N ALA A 54 18.46 -1.25 7.48
CA ALA A 54 17.64 -2.38 7.91
C ALA A 54 18.23 -3.14 9.11
N LEU A 55 19.51 -2.96 9.37
CA LEU A 55 20.25 -3.60 10.51
C LEU A 55 20.45 -2.63 11.69
N GLN A 56 19.96 -1.39 11.59
CA GLN A 56 20.16 -0.35 12.60
C GLN A 56 18.94 -0.16 13.48
N ALA A 57 19.18 0.42 14.66
CA ALA A 57 18.14 0.87 15.57
C ALA A 57 18.61 2.14 16.31
N GLN A 58 17.80 3.19 16.23
CA GLN A 58 17.98 4.44 16.95
C GLN A 58 16.66 4.84 17.59
N GLY A 59 16.46 4.42 18.85
CA GLY A 59 15.15 4.52 19.47
C GLY A 59 14.12 3.66 18.73
N TYR A 60 13.05 4.28 18.27
CA TYR A 60 12.00 3.62 17.47
C TYR A 60 12.28 3.60 15.95
N LEU A 61 13.33 4.30 15.47
CA LEU A 61 13.70 4.40 14.05
C LEU A 61 14.75 3.35 13.67
N ALA A 62 14.74 2.95 12.42
CA ALA A 62 15.77 2.10 11.81
C ALA A 62 17.00 2.94 11.40
N GLY A 63 17.68 3.53 12.40
CA GLY A 63 18.81 4.41 12.20
C GLY A 63 18.47 5.87 11.86
N PRO A 64 19.49 6.69 11.52
CA PRO A 64 19.31 8.09 11.16
C PRO A 64 18.48 8.28 9.88
N ASP A 65 17.78 9.41 9.76
CA ASP A 65 16.98 9.74 8.58
C ASP A 65 17.80 9.70 7.30
N GLN A 66 19.03 10.22 7.32
CA GLN A 66 19.91 10.21 6.17
C GLN A 66 20.27 8.80 5.69
N GLN A 67 20.51 7.85 6.60
CA GLN A 67 20.79 6.46 6.22
C GLN A 67 19.57 5.80 5.59
N ARG A 68 18.37 5.98 6.19
CA ARG A 68 17.11 5.42 5.68
C ARG A 68 16.75 5.97 4.30
N LEU A 69 17.00 7.28 4.09
CA LEU A 69 16.83 7.95 2.80
C LEU A 69 17.83 7.44 1.76
N GLN A 70 19.11 7.33 2.14
CA GLN A 70 20.16 6.83 1.25
C GLN A 70 19.86 5.39 0.81
N ASP A 71 19.47 4.51 1.74
CA ASP A 71 19.09 3.12 1.42
C ASP A 71 17.95 3.06 0.41
N LEU A 72 16.94 3.94 0.55
CA LEU A 72 15.81 4.01 -0.37
C LEU A 72 16.27 4.48 -1.77
N HIS A 73 17.10 5.54 -1.85
CA HIS A 73 17.61 6.04 -3.11
C HIS A 73 18.54 5.02 -3.79
N ASP A 74 19.45 4.40 -3.04
CA ASP A 74 20.37 3.40 -3.57
C ASP A 74 19.61 2.16 -4.09
N ALA A 75 18.56 1.72 -3.37
CA ALA A 75 17.71 0.62 -3.81
C ALA A 75 17.01 0.92 -5.14
N PHE A 76 16.55 2.17 -5.35
CA PHE A 76 16.00 2.58 -6.64
C PHE A 76 17.07 2.72 -7.72
N ALA A 77 18.25 3.26 -7.39
CA ALA A 77 19.32 3.52 -8.36
C ALA A 77 20.04 2.27 -8.84
N ASP A 78 20.14 1.25 -8.00
CA ASP A 78 20.92 0.03 -8.26
C ASP A 78 20.27 -0.83 -9.34
N PRO A 79 20.93 -1.04 -10.51
CA PRO A 79 20.36 -1.81 -11.62
C PRO A 79 20.19 -3.32 -11.31
N ASP A 80 20.90 -3.84 -10.29
CA ASP A 80 20.80 -5.24 -9.88
C ASP A 80 19.61 -5.52 -8.95
N ILE A 81 18.88 -4.49 -8.53
CA ILE A 81 17.66 -4.62 -7.73
C ILE A 81 16.42 -4.59 -8.60
N ASP A 82 15.57 -5.61 -8.45
CA ASP A 82 14.33 -5.76 -9.20
C ASP A 82 13.10 -5.25 -8.42
N ALA A 83 13.08 -5.40 -7.10
CA ALA A 83 11.99 -4.96 -6.23
C ALA A 83 12.50 -4.48 -4.87
N ILE A 84 11.74 -3.60 -4.23
CA ILE A 84 12.09 -3.00 -2.94
C ILE A 84 11.05 -3.43 -1.90
N LEU A 85 11.47 -4.22 -0.91
CA LEU A 85 10.62 -4.70 0.17
C LEU A 85 10.95 -4.00 1.47
N CYS A 86 9.95 -3.31 2.04
CA CYS A 86 10.10 -2.71 3.35
C CYS A 86 10.10 -3.78 4.44
N MET A 87 11.02 -3.62 5.40
CA MET A 87 11.18 -4.58 6.49
C MET A 87 9.98 -4.53 7.44
N ARG A 88 9.51 -3.32 7.76
CA ARG A 88 8.33 -3.06 8.59
C ARG A 88 7.87 -1.60 8.47
N GLY A 89 6.65 -1.32 8.96
CA GLY A 89 6.15 0.02 9.24
C GLY A 89 6.61 0.56 10.60
N GLY A 90 5.68 1.12 11.35
CA GLY A 90 5.92 1.74 12.65
C GLY A 90 5.82 3.25 12.56
N TYR A 91 6.94 3.96 12.55
CA TYR A 91 7.00 5.41 12.34
C TYR A 91 8.33 5.80 11.72
N GLY A 92 8.32 6.81 10.85
CA GLY A 92 9.55 7.45 10.39
C GLY A 92 9.60 7.75 8.90
N SER A 93 8.76 7.13 8.05
CA SER A 93 8.77 7.38 6.61
C SER A 93 8.40 8.83 6.25
N MET A 94 7.51 9.46 7.01
CA MET A 94 7.16 10.88 6.83
C MET A 94 8.37 11.83 6.94
N ARG A 95 9.39 11.47 7.73
CA ARG A 95 10.59 12.29 7.94
C ARG A 95 11.50 12.35 6.72
N LEU A 96 11.25 11.51 5.70
CA LEU A 96 12.06 11.41 4.49
C LEU A 96 11.45 12.17 3.31
N LEU A 97 10.17 12.56 3.40
CA LEU A 97 9.33 12.98 2.26
C LEU A 97 9.85 14.20 1.52
N ASP A 98 10.38 15.20 2.24
CA ASP A 98 10.88 16.46 1.68
C ASP A 98 12.26 16.34 1.03
N GLN A 99 12.94 15.20 1.22
CA GLN A 99 14.28 14.92 0.71
C GLN A 99 14.28 13.83 -0.37
N LEU A 100 13.12 13.31 -0.77
CA LEU A 100 13.02 12.28 -1.80
C LEU A 100 13.42 12.81 -3.19
N ASP A 101 14.36 12.14 -3.85
CA ASP A 101 14.67 12.41 -5.26
C ASP A 101 13.66 11.68 -6.18
N PHE A 102 12.53 12.34 -6.43
CA PHE A 102 11.51 11.81 -7.32
C PHE A 102 11.98 11.67 -8.78
N GLN A 103 13.01 12.41 -9.20
CA GLN A 103 13.56 12.26 -10.55
C GLN A 103 14.38 10.99 -10.69
N LEU A 104 15.19 10.66 -9.69
CA LEU A 104 15.91 9.38 -9.61
C LEU A 104 14.92 8.21 -9.67
N ILE A 105 13.85 8.28 -8.87
CA ILE A 105 12.83 7.22 -8.78
C ILE A 105 12.10 7.06 -10.12
N ARG A 106 11.70 8.15 -10.78
CA ARG A 106 11.06 8.10 -12.12
C ARG A 106 11.95 7.45 -13.18
N ARG A 107 13.27 7.69 -13.12
CA ARG A 107 14.22 7.09 -14.06
C ARG A 107 14.47 5.62 -13.81
N ASN A 108 14.21 5.14 -12.59
CA ASN A 108 14.47 3.78 -12.14
C ASN A 108 13.21 3.16 -11.48
N PRO A 109 12.07 3.08 -12.19
CA PRO A 109 10.83 2.61 -11.57
C PRO A 109 10.95 1.13 -11.18
N LYS A 110 10.72 0.85 -9.89
CA LYS A 110 10.73 -0.49 -9.30
C LYS A 110 9.52 -0.69 -8.40
N PRO A 111 9.00 -1.91 -8.26
CA PRO A 111 8.00 -2.22 -7.25
C PRO A 111 8.51 -1.87 -5.85
N LEU A 112 7.77 -1.06 -5.10
CA LEU A 112 8.00 -0.81 -3.68
C LEU A 112 6.84 -1.42 -2.91
N ILE A 113 7.17 -2.27 -1.93
CA ILE A 113 6.22 -3.06 -1.16
C ILE A 113 6.25 -2.65 0.31
N GLY A 114 5.07 -2.46 0.89
CA GLY A 114 4.89 -2.16 2.30
C GLY A 114 3.46 -1.74 2.62
N TYR A 115 3.18 -1.44 3.87
CA TYR A 115 1.90 -0.89 4.34
C TYR A 115 2.09 -0.17 5.67
N SER A 116 1.01 0.26 6.33
CA SER A 116 1.11 1.01 7.60
C SER A 116 1.78 2.37 7.38
N ASP A 117 2.83 2.70 8.12
CA ASP A 117 3.63 3.93 7.98
C ASP A 117 4.15 4.16 6.54
N ILE A 118 4.36 3.08 5.76
CA ILE A 118 4.80 3.16 4.37
C ILE A 118 3.75 3.82 3.46
N THR A 119 2.51 3.97 3.91
CA THR A 119 1.47 4.73 3.20
C THR A 119 1.95 6.12 2.80
N ALA A 120 2.74 6.81 3.64
CA ALA A 120 3.30 8.11 3.30
C ALA A 120 4.23 8.08 2.08
N LEU A 121 5.02 7.00 1.92
CA LEU A 121 5.84 6.79 0.72
C LEU A 121 4.96 6.43 -0.48
N HIS A 122 3.96 5.56 -0.33
CA HIS A 122 3.05 5.20 -1.41
C HIS A 122 2.38 6.44 -2.03
N THR A 123 1.84 7.32 -1.19
CA THR A 123 1.16 8.55 -1.65
C THR A 123 2.13 9.52 -2.33
N ALA A 124 3.32 9.74 -1.74
CA ALA A 124 4.33 10.62 -2.32
C ALA A 124 4.87 10.09 -3.66
N LEU A 125 5.19 8.79 -3.74
CA LEU A 125 5.70 8.15 -4.94
C LEU A 125 4.68 8.13 -6.08
N TYR A 126 3.41 7.87 -5.78
CA TYR A 126 2.36 7.99 -6.78
C TYR A 126 2.25 9.43 -7.30
N ARG A 127 2.12 10.41 -6.39
CA ARG A 127 1.88 11.81 -6.73
C ARG A 127 3.03 12.44 -7.52
N HIS A 128 4.27 12.23 -7.07
CA HIS A 128 5.44 12.93 -7.60
C HIS A 128 6.31 12.11 -8.55
N ALA A 129 6.25 10.79 -8.48
CA ALA A 129 6.99 9.92 -9.38
C ALA A 129 6.10 9.15 -10.37
N GLY A 130 4.78 9.17 -10.22
CA GLY A 130 3.86 8.39 -11.05
C GLY A 130 4.09 6.87 -10.92
N LEU A 131 4.54 6.43 -9.75
CA LEU A 131 4.89 5.03 -9.53
C LEU A 131 3.70 4.27 -8.95
N ILE A 132 3.34 3.13 -9.54
CA ILE A 132 2.46 2.15 -8.91
C ILE A 132 3.27 1.41 -7.85
N THR A 133 2.73 1.39 -6.62
CA THR A 133 3.36 0.75 -5.47
C THR A 133 2.44 -0.34 -4.91
N PHE A 134 2.95 -1.19 -4.02
CA PHE A 134 2.22 -2.38 -3.57
C PHE A 134 1.97 -2.33 -2.06
N HIS A 135 0.71 -2.12 -1.69
CA HIS A 135 0.25 -2.26 -0.32
C HIS A 135 0.12 -3.75 0.01
N GLY A 136 1.09 -4.31 0.68
CA GLY A 136 1.16 -5.75 0.91
C GLY A 136 2.13 -6.14 2.00
N GLY A 137 2.20 -7.43 2.29
CA GLY A 137 2.97 -8.00 3.38
C GLY A 137 4.42 -7.55 3.40
N MET A 138 4.89 -7.09 4.58
CA MET A 138 6.27 -6.70 4.83
C MET A 138 7.09 -7.87 5.39
N LEU A 139 8.41 -7.75 5.28
CA LEU A 139 9.30 -8.88 5.57
C LEU A 139 9.16 -9.42 7.00
N ASN A 140 9.27 -8.56 8.02
CA ASN A 140 9.42 -9.01 9.39
C ASN A 140 8.15 -9.60 10.00
N ALA A 141 7.05 -8.85 9.95
CA ALA A 141 5.81 -9.26 10.61
C ALA A 141 4.96 -10.25 9.79
N ASP A 142 5.05 -10.15 8.46
CA ASP A 142 4.16 -10.90 7.59
C ASP A 142 4.85 -12.13 6.99
N LEU A 143 5.93 -11.94 6.24
CA LEU A 143 6.56 -13.02 5.49
C LEU A 143 7.40 -13.94 6.39
N LEU A 144 8.30 -13.38 7.21
CA LEU A 144 9.05 -14.16 8.20
C LEU A 144 8.21 -14.51 9.42
N GLY A 145 7.18 -13.74 9.72
CA GLY A 145 6.20 -14.00 10.77
C GLY A 145 5.23 -15.13 10.45
N GLY A 146 5.18 -15.58 9.20
CA GLY A 146 4.39 -16.74 8.77
C GLY A 146 2.89 -16.49 8.74
N LYS A 147 2.45 -15.30 8.25
CA LYS A 147 1.02 -15.05 8.01
C LYS A 147 0.41 -16.09 7.07
N LEU A 148 -0.89 -16.32 7.24
CA LEU A 148 -1.66 -17.30 6.49
C LEU A 148 -1.69 -16.98 4.98
N ALA A 149 -1.89 -18.04 4.19
CA ALA A 149 -2.20 -17.88 2.77
C ALA A 149 -3.52 -17.07 2.60
N PRO A 150 -3.59 -16.19 1.60
CA PRO A 150 -2.66 -16.00 0.49
C PRO A 150 -1.68 -14.82 0.65
N THR A 151 -1.27 -14.42 1.85
CA THR A 151 -0.41 -13.22 2.05
C THR A 151 0.81 -13.24 1.11
N GLU A 152 1.62 -14.28 1.18
CA GLU A 152 2.82 -14.41 0.35
C GLU A 152 2.45 -14.61 -1.13
N SER A 153 1.56 -15.56 -1.42
CA SER A 153 1.22 -15.89 -2.80
C SER A 153 0.52 -14.75 -3.55
N SER A 154 -0.31 -13.94 -2.87
CA SER A 154 -0.92 -12.75 -3.47
C SER A 154 0.12 -11.69 -3.79
N LEU A 155 1.11 -11.49 -2.91
CA LEU A 155 2.22 -10.58 -3.16
C LEU A 155 3.04 -11.02 -4.38
N LEU A 156 3.48 -12.27 -4.41
CA LEU A 156 4.29 -12.79 -5.50
C LEU A 156 3.52 -12.82 -6.83
N ALA A 157 2.22 -13.11 -6.81
CA ALA A 157 1.38 -13.05 -8.01
C ALA A 157 1.28 -11.62 -8.57
N GLN A 158 1.11 -10.62 -7.70
CA GLN A 158 1.12 -9.22 -8.12
C GLN A 158 2.47 -8.83 -8.71
N LEU A 159 3.57 -9.09 -8.01
CA LEU A 159 4.92 -8.69 -8.43
C LEU A 159 5.38 -9.40 -9.71
N GLY A 160 5.00 -10.66 -9.90
CA GLY A 160 5.29 -11.44 -11.13
C GLY A 160 4.44 -11.04 -12.34
N GLY A 161 3.51 -10.07 -12.18
CA GLY A 161 2.62 -9.65 -13.26
C GLY A 161 1.62 -10.75 -13.66
N HIS A 162 1.26 -11.63 -12.72
CA HIS A 162 0.28 -12.70 -12.97
C HIS A 162 -1.17 -12.23 -12.88
N VAL A 163 -1.40 -11.04 -12.33
CA VAL A 163 -2.73 -10.39 -12.34
C VAL A 163 -2.72 -9.32 -13.43
N ARG A 164 -3.50 -9.53 -14.48
CA ARG A 164 -3.52 -8.71 -15.70
C ARG A 164 -4.76 -7.81 -15.76
N ALA A 165 -4.75 -6.86 -16.68
CA ALA A 165 -5.92 -6.08 -17.02
C ALA A 165 -7.10 -7.00 -17.40
N GLY A 166 -8.28 -6.73 -16.80
CA GLY A 166 -9.49 -7.56 -16.92
C GLY A 166 -9.61 -8.67 -15.88
N GLU A 167 -8.57 -8.95 -15.09
CA GLU A 167 -8.61 -9.99 -14.06
C GLU A 167 -8.97 -9.44 -12.68
N GLN A 168 -9.61 -10.29 -11.88
CA GLN A 168 -9.98 -9.98 -10.51
C GLN A 168 -8.78 -10.16 -9.57
N ILE A 169 -8.56 -9.19 -8.68
CA ILE A 169 -7.70 -9.38 -7.52
C ILE A 169 -8.44 -10.32 -6.56
N ALA A 170 -7.88 -11.50 -6.33
CA ALA A 170 -8.56 -12.54 -5.55
C ALA A 170 -8.67 -12.14 -4.07
N HIS A 171 -9.88 -12.25 -3.53
CA HIS A 171 -10.12 -12.19 -2.09
C HIS A 171 -10.10 -13.62 -1.51
N PRO A 172 -9.50 -13.88 -0.34
CA PRO A 172 -9.41 -15.21 0.23
C PRO A 172 -10.78 -15.77 0.62
N ALA A 173 -11.02 -17.04 0.31
CA ALA A 173 -12.22 -17.73 0.71
C ALA A 173 -12.33 -17.84 2.25
N GLY A 174 -13.56 -17.83 2.77
CA GLY A 174 -13.82 -17.96 4.20
C GLY A 174 -13.80 -16.64 4.99
N TYR A 175 -13.47 -15.52 4.35
CA TYR A 175 -13.56 -14.20 4.96
C TYR A 175 -14.71 -13.40 4.34
N ALA A 176 -15.63 -12.95 5.19
CA ALA A 176 -16.84 -12.26 4.73
C ALA A 176 -16.52 -10.80 4.37
N MET A 177 -17.04 -10.36 3.23
CA MET A 177 -17.14 -8.96 2.84
C MET A 177 -18.56 -8.44 3.08
N SER A 178 -18.71 -7.14 3.20
CA SER A 178 -19.99 -6.46 3.40
C SER A 178 -20.17 -5.35 2.36
N THR A 179 -21.28 -5.42 1.63
CA THR A 179 -21.75 -4.32 0.78
C THR A 179 -22.40 -3.27 1.66
N VAL A 180 -21.66 -2.24 2.04
CA VAL A 180 -22.18 -1.13 2.84
C VAL A 180 -23.05 -0.21 1.97
N MET A 181 -22.53 0.16 0.79
CA MET A 181 -23.27 0.93 -0.21
C MET A 181 -23.18 0.20 -1.56
N PRO A 182 -24.32 -0.14 -2.20
CA PRO A 182 -24.31 -0.86 -3.46
C PRO A 182 -23.89 0.05 -4.64
N GLY A 183 -23.21 -0.53 -5.61
CA GLY A 183 -22.85 0.15 -6.86
C GLY A 183 -21.56 -0.37 -7.49
N VAL A 184 -21.24 0.24 -8.63
CA VAL A 184 -20.01 -0.06 -9.40
C VAL A 184 -19.33 1.26 -9.74
N ALA A 185 -18.02 1.30 -9.56
CA ALA A 185 -17.22 2.46 -9.94
C ALA A 185 -15.82 2.05 -10.42
N SER A 186 -15.25 2.86 -11.32
CA SER A 186 -13.89 2.71 -11.80
C SER A 186 -13.07 3.95 -11.44
N GLY A 187 -11.82 3.73 -11.04
CA GLY A 187 -10.89 4.78 -10.67
C GLY A 187 -9.52 4.23 -10.33
N ARG A 188 -8.57 5.12 -10.02
CA ARG A 188 -7.28 4.67 -9.48
C ARG A 188 -7.43 4.24 -8.03
N LEU A 189 -6.89 3.09 -7.68
CA LEU A 189 -6.87 2.61 -6.30
C LEU A 189 -5.81 3.40 -5.52
N LEU A 190 -6.24 4.27 -4.65
CA LEU A 190 -5.36 5.13 -3.86
C LEU A 190 -5.75 5.09 -2.39
N GLY A 191 -4.78 5.26 -1.50
CA GLY A 191 -5.04 5.25 -0.07
C GLY A 191 -4.03 4.43 0.72
N GLY A 192 -4.50 3.74 1.77
CA GLY A 192 -3.71 2.94 2.69
C GLY A 192 -4.15 3.13 4.14
N ASN A 193 -3.20 3.24 5.06
CA ASN A 193 -3.48 3.44 6.47
C ASN A 193 -4.13 4.80 6.72
N LEU A 194 -5.34 4.79 7.30
CA LEU A 194 -6.17 5.98 7.48
C LEU A 194 -5.52 7.04 8.36
N SER A 195 -4.87 6.64 9.45
CA SER A 195 -4.10 7.53 10.32
C SER A 195 -2.99 8.24 9.55
N MET A 196 -2.31 7.53 8.65
CA MET A 196 -1.27 8.12 7.81
C MET A 196 -1.83 9.07 6.75
N LEU A 197 -2.99 8.76 6.16
CA LEU A 197 -3.68 9.68 5.24
C LEU A 197 -4.04 10.98 5.95
N GLY A 198 -4.55 10.92 7.18
CA GLY A 198 -4.80 12.09 8.00
C GLY A 198 -3.53 12.88 8.36
N ALA A 199 -2.47 12.18 8.74
CA ALA A 199 -1.20 12.79 9.14
C ALA A 199 -0.45 13.48 7.98
N THR A 200 -0.68 13.03 6.74
CA THR A 200 -0.02 13.61 5.54
C THR A 200 -0.77 14.78 4.91
N LEU A 201 -1.95 15.16 5.43
CA LEU A 201 -2.66 16.36 4.95
C LEU A 201 -1.79 17.61 5.11
N GLY A 202 -1.76 18.46 4.09
CA GLY A 202 -0.96 19.67 4.04
C GLY A 202 0.54 19.45 3.79
N THR A 203 0.96 18.19 3.53
CA THR A 203 2.36 17.84 3.21
C THR A 203 2.54 17.53 1.72
N VAL A 204 3.78 17.29 1.29
CA VAL A 204 4.08 16.84 -0.08
C VAL A 204 3.46 15.47 -0.40
N ALA A 205 3.18 14.67 0.60
CA ALA A 205 2.55 13.35 0.46
C ALA A 205 1.00 13.40 0.59
N GLU A 206 0.39 14.58 0.65
CA GLU A 206 -1.06 14.69 0.70
C GLU A 206 -1.69 14.01 -0.51
N LEU A 207 -2.60 13.06 -0.24
CA LEU A 207 -3.27 12.30 -1.29
C LEU A 207 -4.25 13.17 -2.07
N ASP A 208 -4.17 13.12 -3.39
CA ASP A 208 -5.23 13.61 -4.29
C ASP A 208 -6.22 12.46 -4.52
N THR A 209 -7.46 12.66 -4.08
CA THR A 209 -8.52 11.65 -4.09
C THR A 209 -9.55 11.86 -5.20
N GLU A 210 -9.39 12.90 -6.04
CA GLU A 210 -10.32 13.18 -7.13
C GLU A 210 -10.36 12.01 -8.11
N GLY A 211 -11.55 11.45 -8.34
CA GLY A 211 -11.78 10.34 -9.27
C GLY A 211 -11.23 8.97 -8.82
N CYS A 212 -10.76 8.81 -7.58
CA CYS A 212 -10.17 7.55 -7.12
C CYS A 212 -11.19 6.56 -6.56
N ILE A 213 -10.78 5.30 -6.47
CA ILE A 213 -11.30 4.31 -5.52
C ILE A 213 -10.42 4.44 -4.27
N LEU A 214 -11.00 4.97 -3.20
CA LEU A 214 -10.28 5.20 -1.96
C LEU A 214 -10.15 3.90 -1.17
N PHE A 215 -8.93 3.45 -0.92
CA PHE A 215 -8.64 2.33 -0.03
C PHE A 215 -8.26 2.84 1.36
N ILE A 216 -8.91 2.31 2.40
CA ILE A 216 -8.61 2.64 3.80
C ILE A 216 -8.53 1.38 4.67
N GLU A 217 -7.57 1.35 5.56
CA GLU A 217 -7.40 0.35 6.63
C GLU A 217 -6.79 1.02 7.85
N ASP A 218 -6.89 0.44 9.04
CA ASP A 218 -6.15 0.94 10.22
C ASP A 218 -5.99 -0.13 11.29
N VAL A 219 -5.21 0.17 12.34
CA VAL A 219 -4.95 -0.73 13.46
C VAL A 219 -4.98 0.01 14.80
N ASN A 220 -5.60 -0.62 15.80
CA ASN A 220 -5.64 -0.13 17.19
C ASN A 220 -6.28 1.26 17.36
N GLU A 221 -7.07 1.73 16.40
CA GLU A 221 -7.83 2.96 16.53
C GLU A 221 -9.26 2.64 17.05
N PRO A 222 -9.70 3.24 18.16
CA PRO A 222 -11.08 3.12 18.58
C PRO A 222 -12.01 3.85 17.59
N LEU A 223 -13.26 3.40 17.49
CA LEU A 223 -14.23 3.87 16.49
C LEU A 223 -14.33 5.40 16.40
N TYR A 224 -14.33 6.11 17.56
CA TYR A 224 -14.40 7.58 17.56
C TYR A 224 -13.17 8.27 16.93
N ARG A 225 -12.01 7.59 16.89
CA ARG A 225 -10.83 8.13 16.20
C ARG A 225 -10.92 7.89 14.70
N VAL A 226 -11.46 6.74 14.29
CA VAL A 226 -11.78 6.49 12.87
C VAL A 226 -12.74 7.55 12.37
N ASP A 227 -13.80 7.85 13.10
CA ASP A 227 -14.74 8.95 12.80
C ASP A 227 -14.01 10.29 12.67
N ARG A 228 -13.16 10.63 13.64
CA ARG A 228 -12.36 11.88 13.60
C ARG A 228 -11.51 11.98 12.33
N LEU A 229 -10.84 10.90 11.94
CA LEU A 229 -9.99 10.86 10.75
C LEU A 229 -10.82 11.00 9.46
N LEU A 230 -11.95 10.30 9.35
CA LEU A 230 -12.88 10.44 8.22
C LEU A 230 -13.47 11.86 8.16
N THR A 231 -13.86 12.41 9.30
CA THR A 231 -14.33 13.81 9.41
C THR A 231 -13.23 14.79 8.98
N GLN A 232 -11.97 14.57 9.38
CA GLN A 232 -10.84 15.39 8.96
C GLN A 232 -10.65 15.34 7.43
N LEU A 233 -10.68 14.16 6.83
CA LEU A 233 -10.60 14.01 5.37
C LEU A 233 -11.77 14.72 4.67
N ARG A 234 -12.98 14.60 5.19
CA ARG A 234 -14.16 15.29 4.66
C ARG A 234 -14.00 16.80 4.71
N LEU A 235 -13.60 17.37 5.86
CA LEU A 235 -13.38 18.80 6.04
C LEU A 235 -12.24 19.35 5.19
N ALA A 236 -11.23 18.52 4.92
CA ALA A 236 -10.13 18.84 3.99
C ALA A 236 -10.53 18.69 2.49
N GLY A 237 -11.81 18.38 2.19
CA GLY A 237 -12.30 18.21 0.82
C GLY A 237 -11.87 16.92 0.13
N LYS A 238 -11.24 15.99 0.87
CA LYS A 238 -10.67 14.77 0.28
C LYS A 238 -11.69 13.69 -0.06
N LEU A 239 -12.93 13.81 0.37
CA LEU A 239 -13.96 12.82 0.06
C LEU A 239 -14.85 13.23 -1.12
N ALA A 240 -14.89 14.51 -1.50
CA ALA A 240 -15.85 15.03 -2.48
C ALA A 240 -15.73 14.41 -3.87
N GLY A 241 -14.52 14.08 -4.32
CA GLY A 241 -14.25 13.52 -5.65
C GLY A 241 -14.07 12.01 -5.70
N VAL A 242 -14.19 11.32 -4.54
CA VAL A 242 -14.07 9.86 -4.46
C VAL A 242 -15.17 9.18 -5.27
N LYS A 243 -14.84 8.14 -6.04
CA LYS A 243 -15.78 7.39 -6.89
C LYS A 243 -16.28 6.09 -6.25
N GLY A 244 -15.53 5.55 -5.29
CA GLY A 244 -15.88 4.34 -4.54
C GLY A 244 -14.90 4.14 -3.40
N VAL A 245 -15.27 3.29 -2.45
CA VAL A 245 -14.45 3.04 -1.26
C VAL A 245 -14.27 1.54 -1.07
N LEU A 246 -13.01 1.11 -1.00
CA LEU A 246 -12.60 -0.22 -0.58
C LEU A 246 -12.09 -0.14 0.87
N VAL A 247 -12.79 -0.79 1.79
CA VAL A 247 -12.44 -0.78 3.20
C VAL A 247 -11.76 -2.10 3.56
N GLY A 248 -10.50 -1.99 3.94
CA GLY A 248 -9.68 -3.08 4.43
C GLY A 248 -10.03 -3.49 5.86
N ASP A 249 -9.04 -4.07 6.54
CA ASP A 249 -9.21 -4.43 7.94
C ASP A 249 -9.05 -3.20 8.86
N PHE A 250 -9.91 -3.11 9.85
CA PHE A 250 -9.74 -2.19 10.99
C PHE A 250 -9.53 -3.06 12.23
N ALA A 251 -8.27 -3.45 12.47
CA ALA A 251 -7.95 -4.38 13.52
C ALA A 251 -8.46 -3.91 14.90
N GLY A 252 -9.34 -4.72 15.49
CA GLY A 252 -10.03 -4.39 16.74
C GLY A 252 -11.45 -3.82 16.56
N ILE A 253 -11.89 -3.53 15.31
CA ILE A 253 -13.26 -3.09 14.99
C ILE A 253 -13.87 -4.07 13.99
N THR A 254 -15.00 -4.66 14.30
CA THR A 254 -15.70 -5.51 13.33
C THR A 254 -16.31 -4.68 12.21
N THR A 255 -16.43 -5.27 11.01
CA THR A 255 -17.08 -4.63 9.87
C THR A 255 -18.50 -4.17 10.21
N ALA A 256 -19.25 -4.96 11.00
CA ALA A 256 -20.59 -4.60 11.44
C ALA A 256 -20.62 -3.36 12.36
N ALA A 257 -19.61 -3.19 13.22
CA ALA A 257 -19.50 -2.01 14.07
C ALA A 257 -19.05 -0.75 13.30
N LEU A 258 -18.28 -0.94 12.21
CA LEU A 258 -17.80 0.14 11.35
C LEU A 258 -18.86 0.61 10.34
N ALA A 259 -19.74 -0.28 9.89
CA ALA A 259 -20.69 -0.02 8.80
C ALA A 259 -21.55 1.25 8.99
N PRO A 260 -22.15 1.53 10.17
CA PRO A 260 -22.95 2.75 10.37
C PRO A 260 -22.14 4.04 10.15
N LEU A 261 -20.88 4.07 10.57
CA LEU A 261 -19.99 5.22 10.35
C LEU A 261 -19.64 5.39 8.87
N LEU A 262 -19.43 4.29 8.15
CA LEU A 262 -19.18 4.32 6.71
C LEU A 262 -20.43 4.81 5.94
N GLU A 263 -21.62 4.35 6.32
CA GLU A 263 -22.89 4.82 5.75
C GLU A 263 -23.10 6.33 5.98
N GLU A 264 -22.87 6.81 7.20
CA GLU A 264 -22.97 8.23 7.53
C GLU A 264 -21.97 9.07 6.72
N THR A 265 -20.72 8.58 6.59
CA THR A 265 -19.64 9.32 5.92
C THR A 265 -19.78 9.35 4.41
N PHE A 266 -20.05 8.20 3.78
CA PHE A 266 -20.03 8.03 2.33
C PHE A 266 -21.41 8.00 1.68
N GLY A 267 -22.48 7.76 2.46
CA GLY A 267 -23.85 7.77 1.98
C GLY A 267 -24.24 9.05 1.23
N PRO A 268 -23.92 10.26 1.75
CA PRO A 268 -24.19 11.52 1.05
C PRO A 268 -23.49 11.66 -0.30
N LEU A 269 -22.41 10.90 -0.55
CA LEU A 269 -21.68 10.91 -1.82
C LEU A 269 -22.31 9.99 -2.87
N GLY A 270 -23.15 9.03 -2.48
CA GLY A 270 -23.80 8.08 -3.38
C GLY A 270 -22.82 7.13 -4.10
N VAL A 271 -21.67 6.83 -3.49
CA VAL A 271 -20.64 5.99 -4.10
C VAL A 271 -20.67 4.57 -3.53
N PRO A 272 -20.25 3.53 -4.29
CA PRO A 272 -20.14 2.17 -3.77
C PRO A 272 -19.13 2.07 -2.64
N VAL A 273 -19.49 1.31 -1.59
CA VAL A 273 -18.61 1.01 -0.45
C VAL A 273 -18.61 -0.48 -0.20
N LEU A 274 -17.46 -1.12 -0.33
CA LEU A 274 -17.22 -2.52 -0.01
C LEU A 274 -16.28 -2.61 1.19
N ALA A 275 -16.71 -3.26 2.26
CA ALA A 275 -15.95 -3.43 3.49
C ALA A 275 -15.59 -4.88 3.79
N GLY A 276 -14.54 -5.08 4.59
CA GLY A 276 -14.05 -6.39 4.96
C GLY A 276 -13.04 -6.99 3.97
N TRP A 277 -12.47 -6.18 3.10
CA TRP A 277 -11.39 -6.63 2.23
C TRP A 277 -10.16 -7.01 3.04
N ARG A 278 -9.61 -8.21 2.81
CA ARG A 278 -8.47 -8.72 3.59
C ARG A 278 -7.16 -8.09 3.12
N SER A 279 -6.96 -6.81 3.45
CA SER A 279 -5.73 -6.07 3.19
C SER A 279 -5.47 -5.08 4.32
N GLY A 280 -4.22 -4.95 4.74
CA GLY A 280 -3.78 -4.11 5.86
C GLY A 280 -3.27 -4.92 7.06
N HIS A 281 -3.63 -4.49 8.28
CA HIS A 281 -3.16 -5.11 9.54
C HIS A 281 -3.96 -6.39 9.88
N CYS A 282 -4.15 -7.26 8.93
CA CYS A 282 -4.91 -8.50 9.06
C CYS A 282 -4.09 -9.73 8.66
N ASP A 283 -4.64 -10.89 8.94
CA ASP A 283 -4.09 -12.18 8.54
C ASP A 283 -5.20 -13.04 7.92
N PRO A 284 -5.13 -13.39 6.62
CA PRO A 284 -4.12 -13.00 5.65
C PRO A 284 -4.19 -11.53 5.24
N ASN A 285 -3.12 -11.02 4.58
CA ASN A 285 -2.99 -9.67 4.05
C ASN A 285 -2.79 -9.73 2.52
N VAL A 286 -3.85 -9.46 1.77
CA VAL A 286 -3.84 -9.48 0.29
C VAL A 286 -3.14 -8.24 -0.26
N CYS A 287 -2.25 -8.43 -1.20
CA CYS A 287 -1.51 -7.35 -1.84
C CYS A 287 -2.36 -6.56 -2.83
N LEU A 288 -2.33 -5.22 -2.73
CA LEU A 288 -3.05 -4.28 -3.59
C LEU A 288 -2.09 -3.35 -4.35
N PRO A 289 -2.24 -3.18 -5.68
CA PRO A 289 -1.43 -2.26 -6.47
C PRO A 289 -1.99 -0.84 -6.39
N LEU A 290 -1.41 0.00 -5.52
CA LEU A 290 -1.81 1.40 -5.35
C LEU A 290 -1.34 2.24 -6.54
N GLY A 291 -2.24 3.06 -7.09
CA GLY A 291 -2.04 3.83 -8.33
C GLY A 291 -2.57 3.14 -9.58
N ALA A 292 -2.86 1.85 -9.54
CA ALA A 292 -3.47 1.12 -10.65
C ALA A 292 -4.94 1.50 -10.83
N ARG A 293 -5.43 1.47 -12.08
CA ARG A 293 -6.84 1.64 -12.37
C ARG A 293 -7.59 0.35 -12.10
N VAL A 294 -8.67 0.44 -11.31
CA VAL A 294 -9.49 -0.70 -10.91
C VAL A 294 -10.97 -0.41 -11.09
N ARG A 295 -11.78 -1.45 -11.21
CA ARG A 295 -13.24 -1.42 -11.10
C ARG A 295 -13.66 -2.13 -9.81
N LEU A 296 -14.29 -1.38 -8.94
CA LEU A 296 -14.91 -1.87 -7.71
C LEU A 296 -16.39 -2.15 -7.99
N ASP A 297 -16.84 -3.37 -7.73
CA ASP A 297 -18.25 -3.76 -7.73
C ASP A 297 -18.61 -4.25 -6.32
N SER A 298 -19.30 -3.40 -5.55
CA SER A 298 -19.65 -3.74 -4.17
C SER A 298 -20.76 -4.77 -4.08
N VAL A 299 -21.59 -4.92 -5.12
CA VAL A 299 -22.68 -5.92 -5.15
C VAL A 299 -22.13 -7.30 -5.45
N GLN A 300 -21.24 -7.41 -6.45
CA GLN A 300 -20.55 -8.66 -6.77
C GLN A 300 -19.35 -8.92 -5.84
N GLN A 301 -19.06 -7.98 -4.94
CA GLN A 301 -17.93 -8.04 -3.99
C GLN A 301 -16.62 -8.35 -4.70
N SER A 302 -16.31 -7.59 -5.77
CA SER A 302 -15.15 -7.82 -6.62
C SER A 302 -14.36 -6.55 -6.88
N LEU A 303 -13.04 -6.74 -7.07
CA LEU A 303 -12.09 -5.71 -7.47
C LEU A 303 -11.32 -6.22 -8.69
N VAL A 304 -11.48 -5.57 -9.83
CA VAL A 304 -10.90 -5.99 -11.12
C VAL A 304 -9.87 -4.95 -11.55
N LEU A 305 -8.68 -5.38 -12.00
CA LEU A 305 -7.71 -4.51 -12.65
C LEU A 305 -8.24 -4.07 -14.02
N GLU A 306 -8.19 -2.78 -14.31
CA GLU A 306 -8.53 -2.22 -15.63
C GLU A 306 -7.30 -1.83 -16.46
N GLN A 307 -6.10 -2.03 -15.92
CA GLN A 307 -4.83 -1.79 -16.62
C GLN A 307 -3.76 -2.75 -16.13
N ASP A 308 -2.75 -3.02 -16.94
CA ASP A 308 -1.54 -3.69 -16.50
C ASP A 308 -0.72 -2.77 -15.58
N VAL A 309 -0.07 -3.35 -14.57
CA VAL A 309 0.73 -2.61 -13.57
C VAL A 309 2.22 -2.63 -13.87
N PHE A 310 2.63 -3.39 -14.88
CA PHE A 310 4.01 -3.52 -15.34
C PHE A 310 4.13 -3.18 -16.81
N LYS A 311 5.36 -2.82 -17.23
CA LYS A 311 5.70 -2.72 -18.66
C LYS A 311 5.55 -4.08 -19.34
N ALA A 312 5.06 -4.06 -20.57
CA ALA A 312 5.05 -5.22 -21.44
C ALA A 312 6.48 -5.70 -21.76
#